data_9efe897d3d2f67f0b3bd0a16da36e48b
#
_entry.id   9efe897d3d2f67f0b3bd0a16da36e48b
#
_cell.length_a   1.000
_cell.length_b   1.000
_cell.length_c   1.000
_cell.angle_alpha   90.00
_cell.angle_beta   90.00
_cell.angle_gamma   90.00
#
_symmetry.space_group_name_H-M   'P 1'
#
loop_
_entity.id
_entity.type
_entity.pdbx_description
1 polymer ?
#
loop_
_entity_poly.entity_id
_entity_poly.type
_entity_poly.pdbx_seq_one_letter_code
_entity_poly.pdbx_strand_id
1 'polypeptide(L)'
;HGLVSRPGTGLRVADVLRAAEVSVFRYSGLIDPHGVFPTSPETDRTAYLIDLKGTTAEAYLEAVRAESPKKIKNYRRLDNKLDREVGAVRLVVGDMSRDAFNLLIDWKRDQLARTGGHDFLRADWTRELMADLFTTRDGDMRGLMINLYAGDLLVGGHFGVRQGATYHPWIASTNPAMAAWSPGQIFFLRAIAAMPELGLTRYDLGPGHDHYKRAYGLRTFQIGEGAATAATVAGCVAHSVESVWNLAGAHGAGPVG
;
A
#
# COMPACT_ATOMS: atom_id res chain seq x y z
N HIS A 1 -1.68 7.41 -11.44
CA HIS A 1 -1.29 7.62 -12.85
C HIS A 1 0.20 7.91 -12.90
N GLY A 2 0.86 7.62 -14.01
CA GLY A 2 2.29 7.81 -14.18
C GLY A 2 2.70 7.79 -15.66
N LEU A 3 3.97 8.13 -15.89
CA LEU A 3 4.62 8.02 -17.18
C LEU A 3 5.64 6.89 -17.14
N VAL A 4 5.56 5.98 -18.09
CA VAL A 4 6.58 4.96 -18.31
C VAL A 4 7.41 5.38 -19.52
N SER A 5 8.70 5.68 -19.29
CA SER A 5 9.62 6.10 -20.36
C SER A 5 11.00 5.46 -20.17
N ARG A 6 11.79 5.43 -21.26
CA ARG A 6 13.19 5.02 -21.16
C ARG A 6 14.00 6.09 -20.39
N PRO A 7 14.97 5.69 -19.59
CA PRO A 7 15.90 6.64 -18.96
C PRO A 7 16.56 7.56 -20.00
N GLY A 8 16.73 8.84 -19.67
CA GLY A 8 17.45 9.80 -20.50
C GLY A 8 16.70 10.33 -21.73
N THR A 9 15.39 10.11 -21.85
CA THR A 9 14.60 10.61 -23.00
C THR A 9 14.41 12.13 -23.04
N GLY A 10 14.80 12.86 -21.99
CA GLY A 10 14.68 14.33 -21.96
C GLY A 10 13.26 14.87 -22.17
N LEU A 11 12.26 14.13 -21.73
CA LEU A 11 10.85 14.49 -21.90
C LEU A 11 10.52 15.75 -21.12
N ARG A 12 9.72 16.62 -21.75
CA ARG A 12 9.10 17.78 -21.08
C ARG A 12 7.62 17.50 -20.90
N VAL A 13 7.05 17.97 -19.80
CA VAL A 13 5.63 17.78 -19.49
C VAL A 13 4.71 18.25 -20.63
N ALA A 14 5.05 19.36 -21.29
CA ALA A 14 4.28 19.88 -22.42
C ALA A 14 4.23 18.91 -23.61
N ASP A 15 5.29 18.18 -23.87
CA ASP A 15 5.35 17.19 -24.96
C ASP A 15 4.52 15.95 -24.61
N VAL A 16 4.56 15.54 -23.32
CA VAL A 16 3.73 14.44 -22.81
C VAL A 16 2.24 14.76 -22.91
N LEU A 17 1.84 15.97 -22.48
CA LEU A 17 0.43 16.41 -22.56
C LEU A 17 -0.05 16.50 -24.00
N ARG A 18 0.79 17.02 -24.90
CA ARG A 18 0.48 17.12 -26.32
C ARG A 18 0.34 15.73 -26.95
N ALA A 19 1.26 14.80 -26.67
CA ALA A 19 1.21 13.44 -27.21
C ALA A 19 0.02 12.64 -26.70
N ALA A 20 -0.43 12.92 -25.47
CA ALA A 20 -1.62 12.32 -24.87
C ALA A 20 -2.93 13.03 -25.25
N GLU A 21 -2.85 14.15 -26.00
CA GLU A 21 -4.00 14.97 -26.40
C GLU A 21 -4.86 15.45 -25.22
N VAL A 22 -4.21 15.72 -24.06
CA VAL A 22 -4.88 16.18 -22.85
C VAL A 22 -4.43 17.59 -22.46
N SER A 23 -5.37 18.41 -21.97
CA SER A 23 -5.08 19.76 -21.47
C SER A 23 -4.63 19.76 -20.00
N VAL A 24 -5.04 18.74 -19.24
CA VAL A 24 -4.67 18.56 -17.82
C VAL A 24 -4.42 17.10 -17.54
N PHE A 25 -3.32 16.81 -16.84
CA PHE A 25 -3.01 15.50 -16.33
C PHE A 25 -2.88 15.59 -14.80
N ARG A 26 -3.81 14.97 -14.09
CA ARG A 26 -3.79 14.89 -12.61
C ARG A 26 -3.15 13.59 -12.18
N TYR A 27 -2.31 13.66 -11.17
CA TYR A 27 -1.63 12.51 -10.62
C TYR A 27 -1.66 12.51 -9.10
N SER A 28 -1.72 11.32 -8.55
CA SER A 28 -1.62 11.04 -7.13
C SER A 28 -0.81 9.76 -6.98
N GLY A 29 0.24 9.80 -6.15
CA GLY A 29 1.16 8.69 -6.00
C GLY A 29 2.13 8.53 -7.19
N LEU A 30 2.53 9.63 -7.81
CA LEU A 30 3.46 9.66 -8.94
C LEU A 30 4.88 9.36 -8.45
N ILE A 31 5.51 8.36 -9.06
CA ILE A 31 6.95 8.15 -9.01
C ILE A 31 7.52 8.75 -10.29
N ASP A 32 8.25 9.86 -10.17
CA ASP A 32 8.84 10.58 -11.30
C ASP A 32 10.37 10.64 -11.19
N PRO A 33 11.07 9.56 -11.58
CA PRO A 33 12.52 9.49 -11.49
C PRO A 33 13.23 10.44 -12.45
N HIS A 34 12.50 11.07 -13.37
CA HIS A 34 13.05 11.94 -14.39
C HIS A 34 12.74 13.44 -14.17
N GLY A 35 11.96 13.76 -13.12
CA GLY A 35 11.59 15.15 -12.82
C GLY A 35 10.77 15.82 -13.94
N VAL A 36 9.92 15.06 -14.64
CA VAL A 36 9.13 15.57 -15.77
C VAL A 36 7.94 16.39 -15.31
N PHE A 37 7.33 15.98 -14.18
CA PHE A 37 6.11 16.59 -13.68
C PHE A 37 6.40 17.56 -12.54
N PRO A 38 5.63 18.65 -12.44
CA PRO A 38 5.74 19.55 -11.30
C PRO A 38 5.37 18.79 -10.01
N THR A 39 6.21 18.88 -9.00
CA THR A 39 5.98 18.33 -7.66
C THR A 39 6.04 19.47 -6.65
N SER A 40 5.31 19.33 -5.55
CA SER A 40 5.35 20.29 -4.45
C SER A 40 5.59 19.54 -3.14
N PRO A 41 6.57 19.96 -2.33
CA PRO A 41 6.79 19.37 -1.01
C PRO A 41 5.54 19.39 -0.11
N GLU A 42 4.62 20.32 -0.36
CA GLU A 42 3.39 20.47 0.42
C GLU A 42 2.36 19.40 0.06
N THR A 43 2.39 18.90 -1.17
CA THR A 43 1.46 17.86 -1.67
C THR A 43 2.11 16.50 -1.77
N ASP A 44 3.44 16.43 -1.79
CA ASP A 44 4.17 15.17 -1.85
C ASP A 44 3.93 14.33 -0.59
N ARG A 45 3.69 13.04 -0.81
CA ARG A 45 3.45 12.08 0.27
C ARG A 45 4.61 11.13 0.44
N THR A 46 4.88 10.78 1.70
CA THR A 46 5.88 9.75 2.03
C THR A 46 5.30 8.37 1.85
N ALA A 47 5.94 7.55 1.05
CA ALA A 47 5.72 6.11 0.96
C ALA A 47 6.78 5.35 1.75
N TYR A 48 6.40 4.21 2.31
CA TYR A 48 7.20 3.40 3.21
C TYR A 48 7.52 2.05 2.58
N LEU A 49 8.76 1.60 2.76
CA LEU A 49 9.27 0.38 2.18
C LEU A 49 10.02 -0.44 3.24
N ILE A 50 9.70 -1.72 3.36
CA ILE A 50 10.58 -2.71 3.97
C ILE A 50 11.55 -3.13 2.86
N ASP A 51 12.85 -2.85 3.03
CA ASP A 51 13.89 -3.14 2.03
C ASP A 51 14.99 -3.98 2.67
N LEU A 52 15.09 -5.23 2.24
CA LEU A 52 16.12 -6.18 2.70
C LEU A 52 17.34 -6.17 1.79
N LYS A 53 17.45 -5.25 0.82
CA LYS A 53 18.66 -5.16 -0.01
C LYS A 53 19.87 -4.78 0.84
N GLY A 54 20.87 -5.67 0.85
CA GLY A 54 22.10 -5.45 1.60
C GLY A 54 22.00 -5.72 3.12
N THR A 55 20.89 -6.33 3.56
CA THR A 55 20.70 -6.74 4.96
C THR A 55 19.96 -8.07 5.05
N THR A 56 19.96 -8.70 6.22
CA THR A 56 19.15 -9.90 6.47
C THR A 56 17.83 -9.54 7.13
N ALA A 57 16.85 -10.45 7.08
CA ALA A 57 15.56 -10.25 7.75
C ALA A 57 15.73 -10.10 9.27
N GLU A 58 16.67 -10.85 9.86
CA GLU A 58 16.98 -10.79 11.29
C GLU A 58 17.56 -9.42 11.68
N ALA A 59 18.55 -8.92 10.92
CA ALA A 59 19.15 -7.62 11.16
C ALA A 59 18.13 -6.49 10.98
N TYR A 60 17.24 -6.62 9.97
CA TYR A 60 16.15 -5.68 9.76
C TYR A 60 15.17 -5.65 10.93
N LEU A 61 14.74 -6.83 11.40
CA LEU A 61 13.84 -6.95 12.57
C LEU A 61 14.48 -6.44 13.85
N GLU A 62 15.81 -6.56 14.00
CA GLU A 62 16.53 -5.98 15.14
C GLU A 62 16.54 -4.45 15.05
N ALA A 63 16.71 -3.86 13.85
CA ALA A 63 16.58 -2.42 13.66
C ALA A 63 15.16 -1.93 13.99
N VAL A 64 14.11 -2.63 13.52
CA VAL A 64 12.72 -2.34 13.90
C VAL A 64 12.51 -2.41 15.41
N ARG A 65 13.13 -3.39 16.07
CA ARG A 65 13.08 -3.54 17.53
C ARG A 65 13.77 -2.40 18.27
N ALA A 66 14.90 -1.94 17.75
CA ALA A 66 15.66 -0.83 18.33
C ALA A 66 14.82 0.47 18.37
N GLU A 67 14.01 0.72 17.34
CA GLU A 67 13.11 1.87 17.29
C GLU A 67 11.97 1.80 18.33
N SER A 68 11.48 0.62 18.66
CA SER A 68 10.33 0.43 19.55
C SER A 68 10.41 -0.84 20.40
N PRO A 69 11.39 -0.98 21.34
CA PRO A 69 11.67 -2.24 22.04
C PRO A 69 10.49 -2.77 22.84
N LYS A 70 9.79 -1.87 23.57
CA LYS A 70 8.64 -2.25 24.40
C LYS A 70 7.48 -2.76 23.57
N LYS A 71 7.19 -2.12 22.40
CA LYS A 71 6.11 -2.53 21.50
C LYS A 71 6.40 -3.90 20.89
N ILE A 72 7.60 -4.10 20.36
CA ILE A 72 7.99 -5.37 19.74
C ILE A 72 7.99 -6.51 20.77
N LYS A 73 8.47 -6.27 22.00
CA LYS A 73 8.37 -7.24 23.08
C LYS A 73 6.92 -7.62 23.37
N ASN A 74 6.00 -6.64 23.40
CA ASN A 74 4.58 -6.89 23.60
C ASN A 74 3.97 -7.69 22.46
N TYR A 75 4.29 -7.37 21.19
CA TYR A 75 3.75 -8.13 20.06
C TYR A 75 4.22 -9.58 20.04
N ARG A 76 5.48 -9.85 20.39
CA ARG A 76 5.98 -11.23 20.57
C ARG A 76 5.24 -11.97 21.70
N ARG A 77 4.93 -11.26 22.80
CA ARG A 77 4.12 -11.83 23.89
C ARG A 77 2.69 -12.16 23.43
N LEU A 78 2.09 -11.28 22.62
CA LEU A 78 0.76 -11.50 22.05
C LEU A 78 0.75 -12.64 21.03
N ASP A 79 1.80 -12.78 20.22
CA ASP A 79 1.98 -13.91 19.30
C ASP A 79 2.00 -15.25 20.07
N ASN A 80 2.82 -15.36 21.11
CA ASN A 80 2.85 -16.53 21.99
C ASN A 80 1.52 -16.77 22.72
N LYS A 81 0.80 -15.71 23.06
CA LYS A 81 -0.52 -15.81 23.70
C LYS A 81 -1.56 -16.35 22.72
N LEU A 82 -1.56 -15.83 21.48
CA LEU A 82 -2.43 -16.27 20.40
C LEU A 82 -2.22 -17.75 20.11
N ASP A 83 -0.96 -18.18 20.03
CA ASP A 83 -0.57 -19.58 19.81
C ASP A 83 -1.15 -20.54 20.87
N ARG A 84 -1.10 -20.13 22.14
CA ARG A 84 -1.60 -20.97 23.26
C ARG A 84 -3.12 -20.96 23.40
N GLU A 85 -3.79 -19.85 23.17
CA GLU A 85 -5.20 -19.64 23.51
C GLU A 85 -6.13 -19.93 22.35
N VAL A 86 -5.66 -19.76 21.10
CA VAL A 86 -6.48 -19.94 19.90
C VAL A 86 -5.99 -21.13 19.08
N GLY A 87 -4.68 -21.30 18.95
CA GLY A 87 -4.07 -22.43 18.23
C GLY A 87 -2.77 -22.02 17.55
N ALA A 88 -2.01 -23.00 17.09
CA ALA A 88 -0.69 -22.84 16.48
C ALA A 88 -0.68 -21.73 15.44
N VAL A 89 0.15 -20.69 15.65
CA VAL A 89 0.23 -19.53 14.77
C VAL A 89 1.15 -19.83 13.59
N ARG A 90 0.61 -19.78 12.39
CA ARG A 90 1.33 -20.05 11.13
C ARG A 90 1.09 -18.98 10.09
N LEU A 91 2.13 -18.66 9.32
CA LEU A 91 2.05 -17.82 8.14
C LEU A 91 1.91 -18.74 6.91
N VAL A 92 0.87 -18.53 6.12
CA VAL A 92 0.64 -19.26 4.87
C VAL A 92 0.88 -18.32 3.71
N VAL A 93 1.87 -18.63 2.89
CA VAL A 93 2.26 -17.83 1.74
C VAL A 93 1.77 -18.47 0.46
N GLY A 94 1.27 -17.63 -0.46
CA GLY A 94 0.64 -18.12 -1.67
C GLY A 94 -0.65 -18.89 -1.35
N ASP A 95 -1.33 -18.51 -0.29
CA ASP A 95 -2.59 -19.12 0.10
C ASP A 95 -3.62 -19.03 -1.04
N MET A 96 -4.25 -20.14 -1.33
CA MET A 96 -5.21 -20.30 -2.43
C MET A 96 -6.63 -20.45 -1.98
N SER A 97 -6.88 -20.29 -0.67
CA SER A 97 -8.22 -20.36 -0.12
C SER A 97 -9.08 -19.21 -0.66
N ARG A 98 -10.11 -19.55 -1.43
CA ARG A 98 -11.09 -18.58 -1.93
C ARG A 98 -11.85 -17.94 -0.75
N ASP A 99 -12.13 -18.71 0.27
CA ASP A 99 -12.83 -18.22 1.47
C ASP A 99 -11.99 -17.22 2.23
N ALA A 100 -10.68 -17.49 2.39
CA ALA A 100 -9.75 -16.54 3.00
C ALA A 100 -9.63 -15.25 2.17
N PHE A 101 -9.55 -15.36 0.84
CA PHE A 101 -9.55 -14.21 -0.06
C PHE A 101 -10.81 -13.35 0.11
N ASN A 102 -11.99 -13.97 0.11
CA ASN A 102 -13.25 -13.25 0.29
C ASN A 102 -13.32 -12.57 1.66
N LEU A 103 -12.93 -13.26 2.74
CA LEU A 103 -12.87 -12.67 4.09
C LEU A 103 -11.95 -11.45 4.16
N LEU A 104 -10.77 -11.48 3.51
CA LEU A 104 -9.87 -10.31 3.48
C LEU A 104 -10.53 -9.12 2.78
N ILE A 105 -11.25 -9.36 1.69
CA ILE A 105 -12.00 -8.32 0.95
C ILE A 105 -13.12 -7.75 1.83
N ASP A 106 -13.92 -8.60 2.46
CA ASP A 106 -15.03 -8.19 3.30
C ASP A 106 -14.54 -7.36 4.49
N TRP A 107 -13.54 -7.83 5.23
CA TRP A 107 -12.94 -7.06 6.33
C TRP A 107 -12.35 -5.73 5.88
N LYS A 108 -11.78 -5.69 4.66
CA LYS A 108 -11.26 -4.42 4.10
C LYS A 108 -12.38 -3.44 3.83
N ARG A 109 -13.49 -3.89 3.22
CA ARG A 109 -14.64 -3.04 2.94
C ARG A 109 -15.31 -2.54 4.22
N ASP A 110 -15.46 -3.42 5.20
CA ASP A 110 -15.97 -3.04 6.54
C ASP A 110 -15.06 -2.01 7.22
N GLN A 111 -13.74 -2.18 7.10
CA GLN A 111 -12.79 -1.19 7.61
C GLN A 111 -12.98 0.17 6.93
N LEU A 112 -13.04 0.20 5.59
CA LEU A 112 -13.21 1.43 4.82
C LEU A 112 -14.53 2.12 5.17
N ALA A 113 -15.63 1.38 5.31
CA ALA A 113 -16.91 1.91 5.72
C ALA A 113 -16.87 2.56 7.11
N ARG A 114 -16.20 1.91 8.09
CA ARG A 114 -16.09 2.44 9.47
C ARG A 114 -15.18 3.65 9.58
N THR A 115 -14.16 3.76 8.71
CA THR A 115 -13.17 4.85 8.76
C THR A 115 -13.48 6.00 7.80
N GLY A 116 -14.60 5.94 7.06
CA GLY A 116 -14.92 6.92 6.02
C GLY A 116 -13.97 6.90 4.82
N GLY A 117 -13.21 5.81 4.66
CA GLY A 117 -12.28 5.66 3.54
C GLY A 117 -13.00 5.38 2.22
N HIS A 118 -12.35 5.75 1.11
CA HIS A 118 -12.87 5.42 -0.20
C HIS A 118 -12.88 3.90 -0.45
N ASP A 119 -14.07 3.32 -0.66
CA ASP A 119 -14.22 1.90 -1.02
C ASP A 119 -13.89 1.69 -2.50
N PHE A 120 -12.60 1.52 -2.81
CA PHE A 120 -12.12 1.23 -4.16
C PHE A 120 -12.57 -0.14 -4.68
N LEU A 121 -13.01 -1.05 -3.78
CA LEU A 121 -13.56 -2.37 -4.11
C LEU A 121 -15.05 -2.29 -4.50
N ARG A 122 -15.67 -1.12 -4.47
CA ARG A 122 -17.07 -0.94 -4.88
C ARG A 122 -17.26 -1.13 -6.39
N ALA A 123 -16.29 -0.72 -7.18
CA ALA A 123 -16.36 -0.84 -8.63
C ALA A 123 -16.19 -2.32 -9.08
N ASP A 124 -16.99 -2.78 -10.02
CA ASP A 124 -16.98 -4.16 -10.51
C ASP A 124 -15.61 -4.53 -11.10
N TRP A 125 -15.06 -3.66 -11.95
CA TRP A 125 -13.76 -3.89 -12.57
C TRP A 125 -12.62 -4.07 -11.55
N THR A 126 -12.69 -3.43 -10.39
CA THR A 126 -11.68 -3.59 -9.34
C THR A 126 -11.78 -4.98 -8.72
N ARG A 127 -13.00 -5.47 -8.47
CA ARG A 127 -13.21 -6.83 -7.92
C ARG A 127 -12.81 -7.90 -8.95
N GLU A 128 -13.12 -7.69 -10.21
CA GLU A 128 -12.68 -8.56 -11.31
C GLU A 128 -11.16 -8.61 -11.39
N LEU A 129 -10.48 -7.46 -11.37
CA LEU A 129 -9.02 -7.40 -11.34
C LEU A 129 -8.43 -8.14 -10.13
N MET A 130 -9.02 -7.99 -8.93
CA MET A 130 -8.57 -8.73 -7.75
C MET A 130 -8.76 -10.24 -7.94
N ALA A 131 -9.88 -10.67 -8.51
CA ALA A 131 -10.17 -12.09 -8.77
C ALA A 131 -9.21 -12.67 -9.83
N ASP A 132 -8.92 -11.93 -10.88
CA ASP A 132 -7.97 -12.33 -11.93
C ASP A 132 -6.55 -12.45 -11.35
N LEU A 133 -6.11 -11.47 -10.58
CA LEU A 133 -4.82 -11.52 -9.89
C LEU A 133 -4.74 -12.69 -8.91
N PHE A 134 -5.83 -12.98 -8.19
CA PHE A 134 -5.87 -14.12 -7.26
C PHE A 134 -5.65 -15.46 -7.98
N THR A 135 -6.08 -15.60 -9.23
CA THR A 135 -5.91 -16.81 -10.03
C THR A 135 -4.65 -16.83 -10.89
N THR A 136 -4.01 -15.67 -11.14
CA THR A 136 -2.81 -15.57 -11.97
C THR A 136 -1.59 -16.14 -11.26
N ARG A 137 -0.95 -17.16 -11.87
CA ARG A 137 0.20 -17.90 -11.31
C ARG A 137 1.50 -17.61 -12.02
N ASP A 138 1.42 -17.34 -13.32
CA ASP A 138 2.57 -17.23 -14.20
C ASP A 138 2.94 -15.77 -14.47
N GLY A 139 4.17 -15.56 -14.91
CA GLY A 139 4.71 -14.25 -15.24
C GLY A 139 5.37 -13.52 -14.08
N ASP A 140 6.08 -12.46 -14.43
CA ASP A 140 6.80 -11.62 -13.47
C ASP A 140 5.87 -10.85 -12.53
N MET A 141 4.67 -10.52 -13.00
CA MET A 141 3.64 -9.85 -12.23
C MET A 141 2.47 -10.81 -11.97
N ARG A 142 2.21 -11.10 -10.71
CA ARG A 142 1.14 -12.01 -10.27
C ARG A 142 0.56 -11.62 -8.94
N GLY A 143 -0.62 -12.14 -8.62
CA GLY A 143 -1.19 -12.02 -7.29
C GLY A 143 -0.40 -12.82 -6.26
N LEU A 144 -0.31 -12.29 -5.05
CA LEU A 144 0.25 -12.98 -3.90
C LEU A 144 -0.64 -12.73 -2.69
N MET A 145 -1.11 -13.80 -2.07
CA MET A 145 -1.80 -13.77 -0.79
C MET A 145 -0.92 -14.37 0.30
N ILE A 146 -0.78 -13.64 1.39
CA ILE A 146 -0.04 -14.06 2.58
C ILE A 146 -1.00 -13.96 3.75
N ASN A 147 -1.28 -15.06 4.42
CA ASN A 147 -2.25 -15.14 5.49
C ASN A 147 -1.64 -15.60 6.81
N LEU A 148 -2.15 -15.06 7.90
CA LEU A 148 -1.84 -15.47 9.27
C LEU A 148 -3.02 -16.27 9.82
N TYR A 149 -2.74 -17.48 10.28
CA TYR A 149 -3.71 -18.35 10.92
C TYR A 149 -3.29 -18.64 12.36
N ALA A 150 -4.28 -18.87 13.23
CA ALA A 150 -4.11 -19.46 14.54
C ALA A 150 -5.00 -20.73 14.60
N GLY A 151 -4.38 -21.90 14.61
CA GLY A 151 -5.08 -23.15 14.28
C GLY A 151 -5.67 -23.06 12.87
N ASP A 152 -6.98 -23.28 12.75
CA ASP A 152 -7.71 -23.16 11.47
C ASP A 152 -8.36 -21.78 11.27
N LEU A 153 -8.27 -20.89 12.27
CA LEU A 153 -8.87 -19.57 12.20
C LEU A 153 -7.98 -18.62 11.42
N LEU A 154 -8.53 -18.00 10.35
CA LEU A 154 -7.88 -16.88 9.69
C LEU A 154 -7.88 -15.66 10.62
N VAL A 155 -6.69 -15.14 10.94
CA VAL A 155 -6.49 -14.03 11.87
C VAL A 155 -6.26 -12.71 11.13
N GLY A 156 -5.72 -12.78 9.94
CA GLY A 156 -5.49 -11.65 9.06
C GLY A 156 -4.62 -12.02 7.88
N GLY A 157 -4.46 -11.10 6.96
CA GLY A 157 -3.62 -11.35 5.80
C GLY A 157 -3.51 -10.15 4.88
N HIS A 158 -2.62 -10.29 3.92
CA HIS A 158 -2.41 -9.33 2.86
C HIS A 158 -2.58 -10.01 1.50
N PHE A 159 -3.24 -9.30 0.60
CA PHE A 159 -3.34 -9.69 -0.81
C PHE A 159 -2.94 -8.51 -1.69
N GLY A 160 -2.17 -8.76 -2.73
CA GLY A 160 -1.75 -7.74 -3.67
C GLY A 160 -0.90 -8.29 -4.79
N VAL A 161 -0.06 -7.44 -5.37
CA VAL A 161 0.76 -7.75 -6.54
C VAL A 161 2.20 -8.04 -6.11
N ARG A 162 2.75 -9.13 -6.63
CA ARG A 162 4.18 -9.41 -6.64
C ARG A 162 4.72 -9.17 -8.03
N GLN A 163 5.82 -8.42 -8.12
CA GLN A 163 6.63 -8.27 -9.32
C GLN A 163 8.10 -8.56 -8.99
N GLY A 164 8.64 -9.63 -9.54
CA GLY A 164 9.97 -10.09 -9.21
C GLY A 164 10.16 -10.31 -7.72
N ALA A 165 11.08 -9.56 -7.11
CA ALA A 165 11.38 -9.59 -5.68
C ALA A 165 10.65 -8.51 -4.84
N THR A 166 9.70 -7.78 -5.44
CA THR A 166 8.91 -6.75 -4.76
C THR A 166 7.46 -7.22 -4.60
N TYR A 167 6.91 -7.03 -3.40
CA TYR A 167 5.50 -7.25 -3.11
C TYR A 167 4.83 -5.93 -2.67
N HIS A 168 3.68 -5.63 -3.25
CA HIS A 168 2.85 -4.47 -2.92
C HIS A 168 1.44 -4.93 -2.54
N PRO A 169 1.07 -4.97 -1.26
CA PRO A 169 -0.27 -5.35 -0.83
C PRO A 169 -1.27 -4.22 -1.12
N TRP A 170 -2.38 -4.58 -1.75
CA TRP A 170 -3.52 -3.68 -1.96
C TRP A 170 -4.60 -3.88 -0.89
N ILE A 171 -4.72 -5.12 -0.43
CA ILE A 171 -5.60 -5.50 0.67
C ILE A 171 -4.71 -5.86 1.86
N ALA A 172 -4.90 -5.18 2.96
CA ALA A 172 -4.33 -5.50 4.26
C ALA A 172 -5.48 -5.49 5.26
N SER A 173 -5.82 -6.64 5.82
CA SER A 173 -6.98 -6.79 6.70
C SER A 173 -6.72 -7.78 7.81
N THR A 174 -7.43 -7.61 8.90
CA THR A 174 -7.37 -8.50 10.05
C THR A 174 -8.77 -8.83 10.54
N ASN A 175 -8.94 -9.99 11.12
CA ASN A 175 -10.17 -10.42 11.75
C ASN A 175 -10.52 -9.45 12.91
N PRO A 176 -11.65 -8.74 12.84
CA PRO A 176 -12.03 -7.78 13.87
C PRO A 176 -12.19 -8.41 15.26
N ALA A 177 -12.63 -9.67 15.32
CA ALA A 177 -12.79 -10.41 16.59
C ALA A 177 -11.43 -10.68 17.27
N MET A 178 -10.33 -10.59 16.54
CA MET A 178 -8.98 -10.87 17.04
C MET A 178 -8.18 -9.59 17.39
N ALA A 179 -8.83 -8.42 17.42
CA ALA A 179 -8.17 -7.13 17.65
C ALA A 179 -7.32 -7.09 18.94
N ALA A 180 -7.75 -7.77 20.00
CA ALA A 180 -7.05 -7.83 21.28
C ALA A 180 -5.63 -8.44 21.20
N TRP A 181 -5.33 -9.22 20.15
CA TRP A 181 -4.02 -9.83 19.91
C TRP A 181 -3.15 -9.02 18.96
N SER A 182 -3.62 -7.89 18.44
CA SER A 182 -2.88 -7.06 17.47
C SER A 182 -2.38 -7.85 16.26
N PRO A 183 -3.24 -8.59 15.55
CA PRO A 183 -2.84 -9.56 14.53
C PRO A 183 -2.03 -8.94 13.38
N GLY A 184 -2.30 -7.72 12.97
CA GLY A 184 -1.53 -7.04 11.94
C GLY A 184 -0.06 -6.81 12.32
N GLN A 185 0.23 -6.65 13.62
CA GLN A 185 1.60 -6.50 14.11
C GLN A 185 2.34 -7.85 14.13
N ILE A 186 1.65 -8.90 14.57
CA ILE A 186 2.17 -10.28 14.51
C ILE A 186 2.45 -10.67 13.07
N PHE A 187 1.51 -10.34 12.16
CA PHE A 187 1.67 -10.57 10.72
C PHE A 187 2.97 -9.96 10.19
N PHE A 188 3.24 -8.67 10.44
CA PHE A 188 4.44 -8.02 9.94
C PHE A 188 5.73 -8.66 10.46
N LEU A 189 5.81 -9.00 11.74
CA LEU A 189 6.99 -9.65 12.30
C LEU A 189 7.29 -10.99 11.61
N ARG A 190 6.25 -11.78 11.36
CA ARG A 190 6.37 -13.08 10.69
C ARG A 190 6.60 -12.93 9.18
N ALA A 191 5.91 -11.98 8.53
CA ALA A 191 6.06 -11.74 7.10
C ALA A 191 7.47 -11.25 6.73
N ILE A 192 8.06 -10.33 7.53
CA ILE A 192 9.44 -9.86 7.31
C ILE A 192 10.43 -11.01 7.47
N ALA A 193 10.27 -11.85 8.48
CA ALA A 193 11.13 -13.03 8.69
C ALA A 193 11.04 -14.01 7.51
N ALA A 194 9.88 -14.15 6.89
CA ALA A 194 9.65 -15.07 5.78
C ALA A 194 10.09 -14.50 4.40
N MET A 195 10.33 -13.19 4.27
CA MET A 195 10.65 -12.57 2.97
C MET A 195 11.81 -13.27 2.21
N PRO A 196 12.93 -13.67 2.84
CA PRO A 196 14.03 -14.33 2.13
C PRO A 196 13.61 -15.67 1.49
N GLU A 197 12.86 -16.50 2.21
CA GLU A 197 12.36 -17.79 1.73
C GLU A 197 11.40 -17.61 0.54
N LEU A 198 10.72 -16.45 0.49
CA LEU A 198 9.82 -16.08 -0.59
C LEU A 198 10.53 -15.48 -1.80
N GLY A 199 11.83 -15.27 -1.73
CA GLY A 199 12.60 -14.52 -2.73
C GLY A 199 12.15 -13.05 -2.81
N LEU A 200 11.64 -12.49 -1.72
CA LEU A 200 11.27 -11.08 -1.61
C LEU A 200 12.40 -10.29 -0.97
N THR A 201 12.79 -9.21 -1.60
CA THR A 201 13.71 -8.23 -1.03
C THR A 201 13.01 -6.92 -0.66
N ARG A 202 11.82 -6.69 -1.18
CA ARG A 202 11.05 -5.48 -0.94
C ARG A 202 9.58 -5.78 -0.64
N TYR A 203 9.07 -5.07 0.36
CA TYR A 203 7.66 -5.05 0.72
C TYR A 203 7.21 -3.59 0.76
N ASP A 204 6.45 -3.17 -0.26
CA ASP A 204 6.01 -1.79 -0.42
C ASP A 204 4.72 -1.57 0.37
N LEU A 205 4.81 -0.76 1.42
CA LEU A 205 3.67 -0.44 2.28
C LEU A 205 2.83 0.72 1.73
N GLY A 206 3.30 1.36 0.66
CA GLY A 206 2.66 2.51 0.06
C GLY A 206 2.67 3.77 0.95
N PRO A 207 2.02 4.83 0.49
CA PRO A 207 1.88 6.07 1.27
C PRO A 207 0.86 5.93 2.39
N GLY A 208 0.93 6.87 3.35
CA GLY A 208 -0.05 7.02 4.41
C GLY A 208 0.56 7.29 5.77
N HIS A 209 -0.30 7.64 6.72
CA HIS A 209 0.12 8.02 8.08
C HIS A 209 -0.04 6.89 9.09
N ASP A 210 -0.33 5.67 8.64
CA ASP A 210 -0.55 4.53 9.51
C ASP A 210 0.70 4.23 10.36
N HIS A 211 0.50 4.05 11.65
CA HIS A 211 1.58 3.79 12.60
C HIS A 211 2.47 2.61 12.23
N TYR A 212 1.88 1.56 11.64
CA TYR A 212 2.64 0.38 11.25
C TYR A 212 3.60 0.66 10.09
N LYS A 213 3.23 1.54 9.15
CA LYS A 213 4.10 1.91 8.03
C LYS A 213 5.39 2.54 8.52
N ARG A 214 5.30 3.47 9.46
CA ARG A 214 6.48 4.08 10.11
C ARG A 214 7.26 3.08 10.95
N ALA A 215 6.57 2.14 11.62
CA ALA A 215 7.22 1.19 12.51
C ALA A 215 8.02 0.13 11.75
N TYR A 216 7.54 -0.31 10.58
CA TYR A 216 8.16 -1.38 9.82
C TYR A 216 8.85 -0.93 8.54
N GLY A 217 8.43 0.15 7.92
CA GLY A 217 9.02 0.72 6.70
C GLY A 217 10.17 1.67 7.03
N LEU A 218 11.35 1.12 7.35
CA LEU A 218 12.52 1.93 7.72
C LEU A 218 13.10 2.71 6.55
N ARG A 219 12.76 2.36 5.31
CA ARG A 219 13.11 3.11 4.12
C ARG A 219 11.90 3.86 3.59
N THR A 220 12.11 5.10 3.16
CA THR A 220 11.06 5.96 2.61
C THR A 220 11.46 6.53 1.26
N PHE A 221 10.45 6.88 0.47
CA PHE A 221 10.60 7.67 -0.75
C PHE A 221 9.42 8.61 -0.91
N GLN A 222 9.61 9.69 -1.65
CA GLN A 222 8.55 10.64 -1.92
C GLN A 222 7.78 10.25 -3.17
N ILE A 223 6.47 10.45 -3.14
CA ILE A 223 5.57 10.29 -4.27
C ILE A 223 4.83 11.59 -4.49
N GLY A 224 4.79 12.04 -5.75
CA GLY A 224 4.19 13.32 -6.13
C GLY A 224 2.66 13.26 -6.17
N GLU A 225 2.05 14.36 -5.81
CA GLU A 225 0.62 14.61 -6.01
C GLU A 225 0.44 15.99 -6.63
N GLY A 226 -0.36 16.10 -7.70
CA GLY A 226 -0.52 17.39 -8.37
C GLY A 226 -1.22 17.30 -9.73
N ALA A 227 -1.08 18.37 -10.47
CA ALA A 227 -1.58 18.45 -11.84
C ALA A 227 -0.55 19.12 -12.75
N ALA A 228 -0.43 18.62 -13.96
CA ALA A 228 0.28 19.27 -15.05
C ALA A 228 -0.74 19.82 -16.06
N THR A 229 -0.58 21.08 -16.45
CA THR A 229 -1.52 21.79 -17.34
C THR A 229 -0.80 22.23 -18.62
N ALA A 230 -1.42 21.98 -19.75
CA ALA A 230 -0.92 22.48 -21.02
C ALA A 230 -1.08 24.01 -21.10
N ALA A 231 -0.09 24.68 -21.69
CA ALA A 231 -0.13 26.13 -21.93
C ALA A 231 -1.07 26.44 -23.10
N THR A 232 -2.34 26.09 -22.96
CA THR A 232 -3.42 26.35 -23.93
C THR A 232 -4.56 27.08 -23.24
N VAL A 233 -5.44 27.72 -24.01
CA VAL A 233 -6.63 28.39 -23.47
C VAL A 233 -7.48 27.41 -22.62
N ALA A 234 -7.66 26.19 -23.11
CA ALA A 234 -8.39 25.14 -22.42
C ALA A 234 -7.68 24.74 -21.09
N GLY A 235 -6.35 24.67 -21.09
CA GLY A 235 -5.54 24.40 -19.90
C GLY A 235 -5.62 25.54 -18.86
N CYS A 236 -5.58 26.78 -19.31
CA CYS A 236 -5.73 27.95 -18.42
C CYS A 236 -7.11 28.00 -17.78
N VAL A 237 -8.18 27.73 -18.53
CA VAL A 237 -9.55 27.67 -18.00
C VAL A 237 -9.69 26.52 -17.01
N ALA A 238 -9.17 25.33 -17.32
CA ALA A 238 -9.21 24.19 -16.41
C ALA A 238 -8.49 24.45 -15.08
N HIS A 239 -7.33 25.13 -15.14
CA HIS A 239 -6.57 25.51 -13.94
C HIS A 239 -7.33 26.54 -13.09
N SER A 240 -7.97 27.51 -13.73
CA SER A 240 -8.76 28.54 -13.03
C SER A 240 -9.98 27.94 -12.34
N VAL A 241 -10.70 27.03 -12.99
CA VAL A 241 -11.83 26.30 -12.40
C VAL A 241 -11.36 25.47 -11.20
N GLU A 242 -10.23 24.81 -11.29
CA GLU A 242 -9.67 24.01 -10.21
C GLU A 242 -9.30 24.85 -8.99
N SER A 243 -8.68 26.01 -9.21
CA SER A 243 -8.34 26.93 -8.12
C SER A 243 -9.59 27.41 -7.36
N VAL A 244 -10.69 27.67 -8.09
CA VAL A 244 -11.98 28.02 -7.48
C VAL A 244 -12.59 26.85 -6.71
N TRP A 245 -12.52 25.62 -7.23
CA TRP A 245 -13.01 24.43 -6.55
C TRP A 245 -12.24 24.10 -5.28
N ASN A 246 -10.93 24.22 -5.31
CA ASN A 246 -10.07 23.99 -4.14
C ASN A 246 -10.32 25.04 -3.04
N LEU A 247 -10.54 26.30 -3.43
CA LEU A 247 -10.93 27.37 -2.49
C LEU A 247 -12.32 27.12 -1.88
N ALA A 248 -13.28 26.67 -2.68
CA ALA A 248 -14.63 26.36 -2.19
C ALA A 248 -14.62 25.12 -1.27
N GLY A 249 -13.82 24.09 -1.59
CA GLY A 249 -13.65 22.90 -0.75
C GLY A 249 -12.95 23.17 0.57
N ALA A 250 -11.98 24.09 0.60
CA ALA A 250 -11.28 24.49 1.83
C ALA A 250 -12.19 25.28 2.80
N HIS A 251 -13.25 25.92 2.31
CA HIS A 251 -14.22 26.66 3.14
C HIS A 251 -15.44 25.81 3.57
N GLY A 252 -15.60 24.59 3.01
CA GLY A 252 -16.68 23.67 3.36
C GLY A 252 -16.40 22.68 4.49
N ALA A 253 -15.16 22.58 4.95
CA ALA A 253 -14.76 21.71 6.06
C ALA A 253 -14.72 22.48 7.38
N GLY A 254 -15.89 22.98 7.82
CA GLY A 254 -16.10 23.40 9.20
C GLY A 254 -16.13 22.17 10.12
N PRO A 255 -15.64 22.27 11.37
CA PRO A 255 -15.61 21.13 12.27
C PRO A 255 -17.04 20.72 12.61
N VAL A 256 -17.40 19.47 12.27
CA VAL A 256 -18.57 18.82 12.87
C VAL A 256 -18.09 18.31 14.21
N GLY A 257 -18.67 18.88 15.27
CA GLY A 257 -18.44 18.57 16.68
C GLY A 257 -18.89 17.15 17.08
#